data_ec51f410127e7a8b8864f88791981e70
#
_entry.id   ec51f410127e7a8b8864f88791981e70
#
_cell.length_a   1.000
_cell.length_b   1.000
_cell.length_c   1.000
_cell.angle_alpha   90.00
_cell.angle_beta   90.00
_cell.angle_gamma   90.00
#
_symmetry.space_group_name_H-M   'P 1'
#
loop_
_entity.id
_entity.type
_entity.pdbx_description
1 polymer ?
#
loop_
_entity_poly.entity_id
_entity_poly.type
_entity_poly.pdbx_seq_one_letter_code
_entity_poly.pdbx_strand_id
1 'polypeptide(L)'
;MVGEAIGPRLSIQDHVLVETDVLGHLVSLRTVVLKTCPSELWLGIPSADRRLAAFREDQPLRLSVAREGAALLGKSVFRGTLGDSRSRIFAVSLPEGFELVQRRIHHRYEFEADVRFRQIDPLTKEPLGRGASGNTVNVSIGGLLLRTSAMVTVGEEMDMILPLGTEDRISTSNRVVRVRSLTQTPGLPGGPTVVEVGARFTRITAVDRDLLIRLALAAQRRRNEPQPEIA
;
A
#
# COMPACT_ATOMS: atom_id res chain seq x y z
N MET A 1 -32.38 -27.11 2.28
CA MET A 1 -31.17 -26.68 2.98
C MET A 1 -30.54 -25.57 2.15
N VAL A 2 -30.70 -24.35 2.60
CA VAL A 2 -30.09 -23.17 1.96
C VAL A 2 -28.63 -23.16 2.42
N GLY A 3 -27.71 -23.37 1.49
CA GLY A 3 -26.29 -23.31 1.78
C GLY A 3 -25.93 -21.90 2.27
N GLU A 4 -25.47 -21.79 3.51
CA GLU A 4 -24.87 -20.57 4.01
C GLU A 4 -23.70 -20.17 3.09
N ALA A 5 -23.84 -19.08 2.39
CA ALA A 5 -22.74 -18.43 1.71
C ALA A 5 -21.73 -17.98 2.79
N ILE A 6 -20.70 -18.77 3.02
CA ILE A 6 -19.57 -18.39 3.87
C ILE A 6 -18.81 -17.31 3.11
N GLY A 7 -19.32 -16.09 3.18
CA GLY A 7 -18.60 -14.93 2.70
C GLY A 7 -17.34 -14.70 3.55
N PRO A 8 -16.27 -14.12 2.98
CA PRO A 8 -15.06 -13.82 3.71
C PRO A 8 -15.37 -12.93 4.91
N ARG A 9 -15.11 -13.43 6.11
CA ARG A 9 -15.40 -12.73 7.37
C ARG A 9 -14.30 -11.72 7.68
N LEU A 10 -14.69 -10.56 8.20
CA LEU A 10 -13.74 -9.62 8.79
C LEU A 10 -13.32 -10.11 10.18
N SER A 11 -12.04 -10.01 10.45
CA SER A 11 -11.46 -10.34 11.76
C SER A 11 -11.13 -9.07 12.54
N ILE A 12 -11.11 -9.19 13.87
CA ILE A 12 -10.55 -8.13 14.74
C ILE A 12 -9.11 -7.86 14.30
N GLN A 13 -8.70 -6.60 14.30
CA GLN A 13 -7.43 -6.08 13.80
C GLN A 13 -7.29 -6.02 12.25
N ASP A 14 -8.29 -6.43 11.49
CA ASP A 14 -8.27 -6.18 10.05
C ASP A 14 -8.18 -4.67 9.77
N HIS A 15 -7.23 -4.31 8.91
CA HIS A 15 -7.12 -2.93 8.42
C HIS A 15 -8.16 -2.66 7.35
N VAL A 16 -9.03 -1.68 7.60
CA VAL A 16 -10.12 -1.29 6.71
C VAL A 16 -9.90 0.11 6.18
N LEU A 17 -10.03 0.28 4.89
CA LEU A 17 -10.18 1.59 4.26
C LEU A 17 -11.68 1.86 4.12
N VAL A 18 -12.16 2.90 4.78
CA VAL A 18 -13.53 3.40 4.68
C VAL A 18 -13.54 4.57 3.73
N GLU A 19 -14.39 4.53 2.73
CA GLU A 19 -14.51 5.57 1.70
C GLU A 19 -15.95 6.02 1.59
N THR A 20 -16.15 7.32 1.43
CA THR A 20 -17.47 7.93 1.17
C THR A 20 -17.32 9.17 0.33
N ASP A 21 -18.39 9.55 -0.36
CA ASP A 21 -18.48 10.84 -1.04
C ASP A 21 -19.08 11.88 -0.09
N VAL A 22 -18.41 13.01 0.04
CA VAL A 22 -18.89 14.17 0.79
C VAL A 22 -18.90 15.38 -0.14
N LEU A 23 -20.05 15.79 -0.60
CA LEU A 23 -20.22 16.94 -1.49
C LEU A 23 -19.39 16.85 -2.79
N GLY A 24 -19.30 15.67 -3.40
CA GLY A 24 -18.52 15.43 -4.61
C GLY A 24 -17.02 15.19 -4.35
N HIS A 25 -16.60 15.11 -3.10
CA HIS A 25 -15.23 14.82 -2.73
C HIS A 25 -15.11 13.43 -2.07
N LEU A 26 -14.24 12.60 -2.60
CA LEU A 26 -13.96 11.29 -2.00
C LEU A 26 -13.17 11.49 -0.71
N VAL A 27 -13.80 11.17 0.42
CA VAL A 27 -13.15 11.12 1.74
C VAL A 27 -12.80 9.67 2.05
N SER A 28 -11.55 9.43 2.40
CA SER A 28 -11.09 8.08 2.78
C SER A 28 -10.43 8.10 4.16
N LEU A 29 -10.77 7.10 4.98
CA LEU A 29 -10.28 6.92 6.34
C LEU A 29 -9.70 5.51 6.50
N ARG A 30 -8.46 5.40 6.97
CA ARG A 30 -7.88 4.12 7.35
C ARG A 30 -8.17 3.83 8.80
N THR A 31 -8.64 2.64 9.07
CA THR A 31 -9.09 2.22 10.39
C THR A 31 -8.80 0.74 10.62
N VAL A 32 -9.10 0.24 11.81
CA VAL A 32 -9.00 -1.17 12.17
C VAL A 32 -10.31 -1.66 12.75
N VAL A 33 -10.64 -2.93 12.52
CA VAL A 33 -11.78 -3.58 13.14
C VAL A 33 -11.47 -3.84 14.61
N LEU A 34 -12.24 -3.23 15.51
CA LEU A 34 -12.14 -3.44 16.95
C LEU A 34 -13.10 -4.52 17.44
N LYS A 35 -14.29 -4.58 16.84
CA LYS A 35 -15.34 -5.54 17.22
C LYS A 35 -16.27 -5.82 16.03
N THR A 36 -16.71 -7.05 15.92
CA THR A 36 -17.78 -7.46 15.00
C THR A 36 -19.01 -7.82 15.83
N CYS A 37 -20.14 -7.16 15.56
CA CYS A 37 -21.44 -7.43 16.13
C CYS A 37 -22.36 -8.04 15.05
N PRO A 38 -23.52 -8.64 15.38
CA PRO A 38 -24.40 -9.26 14.40
C PRO A 38 -24.85 -8.34 13.26
N SER A 39 -25.01 -7.05 13.52
CA SER A 39 -25.50 -6.04 12.55
C SER A 39 -24.51 -4.92 12.27
N GLU A 40 -23.40 -4.85 13.01
CA GLU A 40 -22.49 -3.71 13.00
C GLU A 40 -21.01 -4.12 13.09
N LEU A 41 -20.15 -3.26 12.56
CA LEU A 41 -18.71 -3.26 12.78
C LEU A 41 -18.32 -2.03 13.59
N TRP A 42 -17.53 -2.22 14.63
CA TRP A 42 -16.92 -1.14 15.38
C TRP A 42 -15.50 -0.92 14.92
N LEU A 43 -15.23 0.29 14.47
CA LEU A 43 -13.99 0.66 13.82
C LEU A 43 -13.25 1.71 14.65
N GLY A 44 -11.94 1.55 14.82
CA GLY A 44 -11.09 2.48 15.56
C GLY A 44 -10.63 3.65 14.70
N ILE A 45 -10.68 4.87 15.22
CA ILE A 45 -10.22 6.07 14.54
C ILE A 45 -8.75 6.33 14.88
N PRO A 46 -7.87 6.52 13.91
CA PRO A 46 -6.51 6.96 14.17
C PRO A 46 -6.48 8.31 14.90
N SER A 47 -5.55 8.46 15.83
CA SER A 47 -5.54 9.54 16.84
C SER A 47 -5.55 10.97 16.34
N ALA A 48 -5.21 11.24 15.09
CA ALA A 48 -5.12 12.58 14.51
C ALA A 48 -6.13 12.86 13.39
N ASP A 49 -7.03 11.91 13.09
CA ASP A 49 -7.88 12.03 11.91
C ASP A 49 -9.18 12.79 12.22
N ARG A 50 -9.32 13.97 11.65
CA ARG A 50 -10.53 14.82 11.78
C ARG A 50 -11.57 14.54 10.69
N ARG A 51 -11.29 13.69 9.72
CA ARG A 51 -12.16 13.44 8.56
C ARG A 51 -13.47 12.77 8.95
N LEU A 52 -13.50 12.08 10.09
CA LEU A 52 -14.74 11.48 10.58
C LEU A 52 -15.84 12.53 10.86
N ALA A 53 -15.48 13.76 11.21
CA ALA A 53 -16.44 14.83 11.43
C ALA A 53 -17.28 15.18 10.18
N ALA A 54 -16.82 14.76 9.00
CA ALA A 54 -17.55 14.94 7.75
C ALA A 54 -18.61 13.84 7.50
N PHE A 55 -18.62 12.76 8.29
CA PHE A 55 -19.53 11.63 8.11
C PHE A 55 -20.87 11.94 8.80
N ARG A 56 -21.96 11.59 8.14
CA ARG A 56 -23.33 11.76 8.64
C ARG A 56 -23.96 10.39 8.88
N GLU A 57 -24.86 10.32 9.84
CA GLU A 57 -25.66 9.12 10.08
C GLU A 57 -26.38 8.69 8.80
N ASP A 58 -26.46 7.40 8.59
CA ASP A 58 -27.00 6.74 7.40
C ASP A 58 -26.27 7.06 6.07
N GLN A 59 -25.12 7.69 6.14
CA GLN A 59 -24.30 7.94 4.95
C GLN A 59 -23.76 6.64 4.37
N PRO A 60 -23.93 6.41 3.04
CA PRO A 60 -23.35 5.24 2.37
C PRO A 60 -21.83 5.26 2.41
N LEU A 61 -21.26 4.11 2.75
CA LEU A 61 -19.83 3.88 2.83
C LEU A 61 -19.41 2.72 1.94
N ARG A 62 -18.20 2.76 1.47
CA ARG A 62 -17.48 1.62 0.90
C ARG A 62 -16.40 1.16 1.87
N LEU A 63 -16.42 -0.09 2.25
CA LEU A 63 -15.37 -0.73 3.03
C LEU A 63 -14.45 -1.49 2.08
N SER A 64 -13.15 -1.37 2.29
CA SER A 64 -12.15 -2.08 1.51
C SER A 64 -11.10 -2.69 2.44
N VAL A 65 -10.97 -4.00 2.41
CA VAL A 65 -9.99 -4.76 3.20
C VAL A 65 -8.98 -5.41 2.28
N ALA A 66 -7.70 -5.10 2.47
CA ALA A 66 -6.64 -5.72 1.69
C ALA A 66 -6.49 -7.19 2.07
N ARG A 67 -6.40 -8.06 1.08
CA ARG A 67 -6.01 -9.46 1.18
C ARG A 67 -4.84 -9.70 0.24
N GLU A 68 -4.22 -10.85 0.34
CA GLU A 68 -3.10 -11.18 -0.53
C GLU A 68 -3.55 -11.12 -2.00
N GLY A 69 -2.97 -10.16 -2.75
CA GLY A 69 -3.25 -9.94 -4.18
C GLY A 69 -4.61 -9.33 -4.52
N ALA A 70 -5.58 -9.33 -3.59
CA ALA A 70 -6.95 -8.91 -3.80
C ALA A 70 -7.43 -7.85 -2.79
N ALA A 71 -8.68 -7.46 -2.87
CA ALA A 71 -9.37 -6.71 -1.83
C ALA A 71 -10.79 -7.21 -1.68
N LEU A 72 -11.27 -7.25 -0.45
CA LEU A 72 -12.67 -7.42 -0.14
C LEU A 72 -13.33 -6.05 -0.17
N LEU A 73 -14.34 -5.89 -1.00
CA LEU A 73 -15.15 -4.68 -1.06
C LEU A 73 -16.54 -4.96 -0.51
N GLY A 74 -16.98 -4.14 0.45
CA GLY A 74 -18.32 -4.22 1.02
C GLY A 74 -19.00 -2.86 1.01
N LYS A 75 -20.31 -2.83 0.83
CA LYS A 75 -21.17 -1.66 1.03
C LYS A 75 -21.63 -1.63 2.47
N SER A 76 -21.61 -0.47 3.09
CA SER A 76 -21.97 -0.26 4.48
C SER A 76 -22.59 1.12 4.65
N VAL A 77 -23.08 1.41 5.84
CA VAL A 77 -23.68 2.69 6.20
C VAL A 77 -23.09 3.15 7.53
N PHE A 78 -22.78 4.43 7.64
CA PHE A 78 -22.32 5.03 8.89
C PHE A 78 -23.46 5.07 9.92
N ARG A 79 -23.20 4.55 11.13
CA ARG A 79 -24.19 4.48 12.23
C ARG A 79 -23.96 5.48 13.35
N GLY A 80 -22.82 6.15 13.32
CA GLY A 80 -22.46 7.14 14.34
C GLY A 80 -21.18 6.82 15.09
N THR A 81 -20.77 7.73 15.97
CA THR A 81 -19.63 7.54 16.87
C THR A 81 -20.09 6.92 18.18
N LEU A 82 -19.26 6.04 18.74
CA LEU A 82 -19.53 5.36 19.98
C LEU A 82 -18.69 5.95 21.12
N GLY A 83 -19.34 6.16 22.29
CA GLY A 83 -18.69 6.66 23.50
C GLY A 83 -18.63 8.19 23.58
N ASP A 84 -17.78 8.69 24.47
CA ASP A 84 -17.56 10.12 24.69
C ASP A 84 -16.65 10.73 23.62
N SER A 85 -16.41 12.05 23.72
CA SER A 85 -15.52 12.79 22.80
C SER A 85 -14.07 12.29 22.78
N ARG A 86 -13.67 11.43 23.72
CA ARG A 86 -12.37 10.77 23.81
C ARG A 86 -12.39 9.39 23.17
N SER A 87 -13.56 8.77 23.08
CA SER A 87 -13.72 7.48 22.39
C SER A 87 -13.56 7.67 20.89
N ARG A 88 -12.56 7.02 20.35
CA ARG A 88 -12.24 7.11 18.91
C ARG A 88 -12.75 5.87 18.20
N ILE A 89 -14.03 5.59 18.40
CA ILE A 89 -14.71 4.42 17.83
C ILE A 89 -15.93 4.92 17.09
N PHE A 90 -16.19 4.35 15.95
CA PHE A 90 -17.44 4.55 15.21
C PHE A 90 -18.02 3.22 14.75
N ALA A 91 -19.33 3.19 14.61
CA ALA A 91 -20.05 2.05 14.12
C ALA A 91 -20.45 2.24 12.64
N VAL A 92 -20.38 1.16 11.91
CA VAL A 92 -20.91 1.05 10.56
C VAL A 92 -21.76 -0.21 10.46
N SER A 93 -22.75 -0.24 9.57
CA SER A 93 -23.54 -1.47 9.36
C SER A 93 -22.62 -2.60 8.89
N LEU A 94 -22.91 -3.83 9.33
CA LEU A 94 -22.25 -5.00 8.76
C LEU A 94 -22.65 -5.09 7.27
N PRO A 95 -21.69 -5.18 6.33
CA PRO A 95 -22.03 -5.42 4.93
C PRO A 95 -22.79 -6.72 4.74
N GLU A 96 -23.81 -6.71 3.89
CA GLU A 96 -24.60 -7.93 3.54
C GLU A 96 -23.71 -8.98 2.86
N GLY A 97 -22.62 -8.55 2.24
CA GLY A 97 -21.61 -9.41 1.62
C GLY A 97 -20.36 -8.61 1.22
N PHE A 98 -19.30 -9.36 0.95
CA PHE A 98 -18.06 -8.82 0.42
C PHE A 98 -17.80 -9.39 -0.97
N GLU A 99 -17.50 -8.50 -1.90
CA GLU A 99 -16.99 -8.87 -3.22
C GLU A 99 -15.47 -8.98 -3.16
N LEU A 100 -14.93 -10.12 -3.61
CA LEU A 100 -13.49 -10.30 -3.77
C LEU A 100 -13.07 -9.69 -5.11
N VAL A 101 -12.36 -8.57 -5.06
CA VAL A 101 -11.87 -7.88 -6.26
C VAL A 101 -10.37 -8.06 -6.39
N GLN A 102 -9.97 -8.75 -7.45
CA GLN A 102 -8.56 -8.85 -7.80
C GLN A 102 -8.07 -7.50 -8.33
N ARG A 103 -7.28 -6.80 -7.51
CA ARG A 103 -6.76 -5.46 -7.85
C ARG A 103 -5.41 -5.50 -8.56
N ARG A 104 -4.70 -6.63 -8.47
CA ARG A 104 -3.35 -6.75 -9.02
C ARG A 104 -3.38 -7.65 -10.24
N ILE A 105 -3.05 -7.08 -11.37
CA ILE A 105 -2.86 -7.83 -12.61
C ILE A 105 -1.59 -8.69 -12.54
N HIS A 106 -0.60 -8.21 -11.75
CA HIS A 106 0.71 -8.86 -11.65
C HIS A 106 1.04 -9.20 -10.20
N HIS A 107 1.59 -10.38 -9.98
CA HIS A 107 2.12 -10.77 -8.68
C HIS A 107 3.28 -9.85 -8.28
N ARG A 108 3.44 -9.63 -6.98
CA ARG A 108 4.56 -8.88 -6.41
C ARG A 108 5.43 -9.83 -5.61
N TYR A 109 6.71 -9.75 -5.87
CA TYR A 109 7.73 -10.53 -5.19
C TYR A 109 8.47 -9.63 -4.23
N GLU A 110 8.67 -10.08 -3.00
CA GLU A 110 9.57 -9.39 -2.07
C GLU A 110 10.99 -9.46 -2.62
N PHE A 111 11.59 -8.30 -2.76
CA PHE A 111 12.92 -8.17 -3.34
C PHE A 111 13.62 -6.94 -2.77
N GLU A 112 14.66 -7.18 -1.99
CA GLU A 112 15.48 -6.15 -1.39
C GLU A 112 16.79 -6.02 -2.18
N ALA A 113 16.98 -4.86 -2.78
CA ALA A 113 18.21 -4.52 -3.48
C ALA A 113 18.41 -3.00 -3.40
N ASP A 114 19.66 -2.59 -3.36
CA ASP A 114 20.01 -1.19 -3.51
C ASP A 114 19.59 -0.69 -4.89
N VAL A 115 19.09 0.52 -4.94
CA VAL A 115 18.72 1.18 -6.19
C VAL A 115 19.29 2.60 -6.20
N ARG A 116 19.84 2.99 -7.35
CA ARG A 116 20.20 4.38 -7.63
C ARG A 116 19.20 4.95 -8.62
N PHE A 117 18.80 6.18 -8.43
CA PHE A 117 17.86 6.83 -9.36
C PHE A 117 18.15 8.31 -9.52
N ARG A 118 17.63 8.87 -10.61
CA ARG A 118 17.64 10.30 -10.91
C ARG A 118 16.24 10.70 -11.33
N GLN A 119 15.78 11.82 -10.82
CA GLN A 119 14.56 12.47 -11.32
C GLN A 119 14.85 13.02 -12.72
N ILE A 120 13.84 12.96 -13.59
CA ILE A 120 13.93 13.40 -14.98
C ILE A 120 12.98 14.56 -15.18
N ASP A 121 13.46 15.62 -15.79
CA ASP A 121 12.64 16.75 -16.21
C ASP A 121 11.60 16.27 -17.25
N PRO A 122 10.31 16.47 -17.01
CA PRO A 122 9.28 15.98 -17.91
C PRO A 122 9.30 16.64 -19.29
N LEU A 123 9.88 17.85 -19.41
CA LEU A 123 9.93 18.64 -20.64
C LEU A 123 11.22 18.38 -21.44
N THR A 124 12.37 18.51 -20.78
CA THR A 124 13.68 18.36 -21.43
C THR A 124 14.14 16.93 -21.52
N LYS A 125 13.57 16.04 -20.69
CA LYS A 125 14.00 14.64 -20.50
C LYS A 125 15.42 14.51 -19.97
N GLU A 126 15.97 15.58 -19.40
CA GLU A 126 17.30 15.59 -18.79
C GLU A 126 17.21 15.24 -17.29
N PRO A 127 18.29 14.66 -16.73
CA PRO A 127 18.36 14.37 -15.30
C PRO A 127 18.31 15.66 -14.46
N LEU A 128 17.45 15.69 -13.44
CA LEU A 128 17.35 16.77 -12.47
C LEU A 128 18.27 16.50 -11.27
N GLY A 129 19.15 17.43 -10.99
CA GLY A 129 19.99 17.43 -9.79
C GLY A 129 20.94 16.27 -9.64
N ARG A 130 21.31 15.98 -8.39
CA ARG A 130 22.16 14.83 -8.04
C ARG A 130 21.31 13.56 -7.95
N GLY A 131 21.91 12.41 -8.32
CA GLY A 131 21.27 11.13 -8.13
C GLY A 131 20.98 10.85 -6.65
N ALA A 132 19.94 10.07 -6.42
CA ALA A 132 19.53 9.60 -5.11
C ALA A 132 19.64 8.07 -5.03
N SER A 133 19.53 7.52 -3.84
CA SER A 133 19.54 6.08 -3.59
C SER A 133 18.34 5.66 -2.74
N GLY A 134 18.06 4.38 -2.74
CA GLY A 134 17.04 3.75 -1.93
C GLY A 134 17.17 2.24 -1.98
N ASN A 135 16.22 1.56 -1.33
CA ASN A 135 16.15 0.10 -1.30
C ASN A 135 14.81 -0.36 -1.84
N THR A 136 14.80 -1.34 -2.73
CA THR A 136 13.55 -1.96 -3.15
C THR A 136 12.93 -2.74 -1.99
N VAL A 137 11.60 -2.78 -1.95
CA VAL A 137 10.81 -3.57 -0.99
C VAL A 137 10.17 -4.76 -1.71
N ASN A 138 9.62 -4.49 -2.88
CA ASN A 138 9.07 -5.52 -3.76
C ASN A 138 9.08 -5.05 -5.21
N VAL A 139 9.01 -6.03 -6.10
CA VAL A 139 8.95 -5.82 -7.55
C VAL A 139 7.82 -6.65 -8.16
N SER A 140 7.37 -6.23 -9.33
CA SER A 140 6.42 -6.94 -10.19
C SER A 140 6.76 -6.67 -11.65
N ILE A 141 6.08 -7.34 -12.58
CA ILE A 141 6.22 -7.08 -14.02
C ILE A 141 5.93 -5.61 -14.37
N GLY A 142 5.04 -4.93 -13.62
CA GLY A 142 4.60 -3.57 -13.92
C GLY A 142 5.33 -2.45 -13.18
N GLY A 143 6.18 -2.78 -12.19
CA GLY A 143 6.84 -1.75 -11.38
C GLY A 143 7.41 -2.27 -10.09
N LEU A 144 7.85 -1.35 -9.23
CA LEU A 144 8.47 -1.67 -7.95
C LEU A 144 7.99 -0.73 -6.83
N LEU A 145 8.22 -1.14 -5.61
CA LEU A 145 8.13 -0.32 -4.41
C LEU A 145 9.53 -0.14 -3.85
N LEU A 146 9.93 1.09 -3.58
CA LEU A 146 11.22 1.41 -2.96
C LEU A 146 11.04 2.27 -1.72
N ARG A 147 12.02 2.22 -0.81
CA ARG A 147 12.19 3.14 0.32
C ARG A 147 13.37 4.05 0.05
N THR A 148 13.17 5.33 0.31
CA THR A 148 14.22 6.35 0.15
C THR A 148 13.99 7.52 1.10
N SER A 149 15.04 8.27 1.38
CA SER A 149 14.95 9.57 2.06
C SER A 149 14.89 10.75 1.08
N ALA A 150 14.98 10.50 -0.22
CA ALA A 150 14.86 11.56 -1.21
C ALA A 150 13.43 12.10 -1.31
N MET A 151 13.31 13.39 -1.56
CA MET A 151 12.02 14.02 -1.86
C MET A 151 11.57 13.58 -3.25
N VAL A 152 10.40 12.94 -3.30
CA VAL A 152 9.79 12.43 -4.53
C VAL A 152 8.31 12.72 -4.49
N THR A 153 7.73 13.15 -5.61
CA THR A 153 6.29 13.44 -5.74
C THR A 153 5.60 12.52 -6.76
N VAL A 154 4.30 12.35 -6.58
CA VAL A 154 3.49 11.56 -7.52
C VAL A 154 3.47 12.24 -8.90
N GLY A 155 3.66 11.45 -9.95
CA GLY A 155 3.71 11.92 -11.34
C GLY A 155 5.12 12.14 -11.88
N GLU A 156 6.13 12.26 -11.01
CA GLU A 156 7.52 12.42 -11.42
C GLU A 156 8.02 11.23 -12.24
N GLU A 157 8.90 11.50 -13.18
CA GLU A 157 9.64 10.51 -13.95
C GLU A 157 11.03 10.31 -13.34
N MET A 158 11.49 9.06 -13.30
CA MET A 158 12.79 8.68 -12.73
C MET A 158 13.45 7.62 -13.60
N ASP A 159 14.73 7.79 -13.87
CA ASP A 159 15.58 6.69 -14.33
C ASP A 159 16.23 6.02 -13.16
N MET A 160 16.15 4.69 -13.12
CA MET A 160 16.66 3.86 -12.03
C MET A 160 17.65 2.83 -12.55
N ILE A 161 18.64 2.55 -11.72
CA ILE A 161 19.64 1.51 -11.93
C ILE A 161 19.63 0.61 -10.70
N LEU A 162 19.37 -0.67 -10.93
CA LEU A 162 19.51 -1.74 -9.93
C LEU A 162 20.81 -2.48 -10.23
N PRO A 163 21.86 -2.33 -9.41
CA PRO A 163 23.09 -3.10 -9.56
C PRO A 163 22.84 -4.56 -9.18
N LEU A 164 23.37 -5.49 -9.96
CA LEU A 164 23.25 -6.94 -9.78
C LEU A 164 24.60 -7.60 -9.53
N GLY A 165 25.45 -6.96 -8.76
CA GLY A 165 26.83 -7.36 -8.54
C GLY A 165 27.80 -6.29 -9.03
N THR A 166 28.98 -6.69 -9.51
CA THR A 166 30.03 -5.74 -9.87
C THR A 166 29.86 -5.15 -11.28
N GLU A 167 29.33 -5.88 -12.22
CA GLU A 167 29.24 -5.49 -13.64
C GLU A 167 27.81 -5.42 -14.19
N ASP A 168 26.93 -6.29 -13.72
CA ASP A 168 25.55 -6.38 -14.20
C ASP A 168 24.66 -5.33 -13.55
N ARG A 169 23.73 -4.78 -14.35
CA ARG A 169 22.74 -3.82 -13.89
C ARG A 169 21.47 -3.89 -14.71
N ILE A 170 20.34 -3.64 -14.08
CA ILE A 170 19.06 -3.42 -14.75
C ILE A 170 18.80 -1.91 -14.78
N SER A 171 18.48 -1.39 -15.96
CA SER A 171 18.12 0.02 -16.15
C SER A 171 16.66 0.15 -16.50
N THR A 172 15.94 1.05 -15.80
CA THR A 172 14.50 1.27 -16.02
C THR A 172 14.16 2.74 -15.99
N SER A 173 13.20 3.16 -16.84
CA SER A 173 12.52 4.44 -16.66
C SER A 173 11.18 4.19 -15.97
N ASN A 174 10.81 5.09 -15.06
CA ASN A 174 9.69 4.88 -14.14
C ASN A 174 8.87 6.15 -13.96
N ARG A 175 7.58 5.99 -13.66
CA ARG A 175 6.74 7.07 -13.18
C ARG A 175 6.27 6.77 -11.77
N VAL A 176 6.41 7.74 -10.89
CA VAL A 176 5.91 7.67 -9.51
C VAL A 176 4.38 7.67 -9.52
N VAL A 177 3.78 6.62 -8.97
CA VAL A 177 2.33 6.47 -8.88
C VAL A 177 1.80 6.60 -7.47
N ARG A 178 2.68 6.51 -6.48
CA ARG A 178 2.32 6.63 -5.06
C ARG A 178 3.53 7.03 -4.24
N VAL A 179 3.32 7.95 -3.29
CA VAL A 179 4.28 8.26 -2.23
C VAL A 179 3.57 8.13 -0.88
N ARG A 180 4.21 7.49 0.07
CA ARG A 180 3.71 7.31 1.44
C ARG A 180 4.83 7.61 2.42
N SER A 181 4.65 8.60 3.28
CA SER A 181 5.58 8.81 4.40
C SER A 181 5.46 7.65 5.38
N LEU A 182 6.60 7.07 5.73
CA LEU A 182 6.70 6.17 6.86
C LEU A 182 6.87 7.06 8.08
N THR A 183 5.97 6.94 9.06
CA THR A 183 6.04 7.71 10.30
C THR A 183 7.42 7.50 10.93
N GLN A 184 8.08 8.59 11.31
CA GLN A 184 9.33 8.54 12.08
C GLN A 184 9.09 7.71 13.34
N THR A 185 10.08 6.93 13.75
CA THR A 185 10.09 6.25 15.04
C THR A 185 9.78 7.29 16.14
N PRO A 186 8.77 7.07 17.01
CA PRO A 186 8.49 8.01 18.08
C PRO A 186 9.73 8.20 18.95
N GLY A 187 10.24 9.42 19.07
CA GLY A 187 11.31 9.74 20.00
C GLY A 187 12.56 10.42 19.43
N LEU A 188 12.71 10.55 18.12
CA LEU A 188 13.83 11.29 17.50
C LEU A 188 13.29 12.43 16.62
N PRO A 189 13.12 13.64 17.15
CA PRO A 189 12.79 14.80 16.32
C PRO A 189 13.99 15.14 15.41
N GLY A 190 13.77 15.19 14.10
CA GLY A 190 14.76 15.63 13.12
C GLY A 190 15.49 14.56 12.31
N GLY A 191 15.12 13.29 12.44
CA GLY A 191 15.66 12.23 11.56
C GLY A 191 15.14 12.35 10.12
N PRO A 192 15.88 11.83 9.13
CA PRO A 192 15.45 11.86 7.73
C PRO A 192 14.10 11.15 7.57
N THR A 193 13.15 11.82 6.93
CA THR A 193 11.85 11.22 6.61
C THR A 193 12.05 10.16 5.54
N VAL A 194 11.82 8.89 5.88
CA VAL A 194 11.82 7.82 4.90
C VAL A 194 10.44 7.73 4.25
N VAL A 195 10.41 7.66 2.95
CA VAL A 195 9.18 7.50 2.17
C VAL A 195 9.18 6.17 1.41
N GLU A 196 8.00 5.57 1.29
CA GLU A 196 7.75 4.48 0.34
C GLU A 196 7.22 5.07 -0.97
N VAL A 197 7.91 4.75 -2.05
CA VAL A 197 7.60 5.23 -3.40
C VAL A 197 7.19 4.04 -4.26
N GLY A 198 5.92 4.02 -4.69
CA GLY A 198 5.45 3.10 -5.72
C GLY A 198 5.74 3.68 -7.09
N ALA A 199 6.54 2.97 -7.89
CA ALA A 199 6.93 3.38 -9.22
C ALA A 199 6.49 2.36 -10.26
N ARG A 200 5.88 2.82 -11.35
CA ARG A 200 5.48 2.00 -12.49
C ARG A 200 6.54 2.10 -13.59
N PHE A 201 6.95 0.99 -14.15
CA PHE A 201 7.83 0.98 -15.30
C PHE A 201 7.15 1.67 -16.49
N THR A 202 7.82 2.68 -17.06
CA THR A 202 7.46 3.30 -18.34
C THR A 202 8.33 2.75 -19.46
N ARG A 203 9.58 2.36 -19.13
CA ARG A 203 10.50 1.68 -20.03
C ARG A 203 11.36 0.68 -19.26
N ILE A 204 11.32 -0.57 -19.71
CA ILE A 204 12.19 -1.67 -19.27
C ILE A 204 12.30 -2.65 -20.44
N THR A 205 13.48 -3.16 -20.73
CA THR A 205 13.64 -4.17 -21.78
C THR A 205 13.00 -5.49 -21.35
N ALA A 206 12.60 -6.32 -22.30
CA ALA A 206 12.04 -7.64 -21.99
C ALA A 206 13.08 -8.51 -21.22
N VAL A 207 14.34 -8.44 -21.62
CA VAL A 207 15.44 -9.16 -20.97
C VAL A 207 15.63 -8.72 -19.53
N ASP A 208 15.69 -7.42 -19.27
CA ASP A 208 15.84 -6.87 -17.92
C ASP A 208 14.64 -7.22 -17.03
N ARG A 209 13.43 -7.22 -17.61
CA ARG A 209 12.20 -7.58 -16.89
C ARG A 209 12.23 -9.05 -16.47
N ASP A 210 12.57 -9.94 -17.38
CA ASP A 210 12.66 -11.37 -17.10
C ASP A 210 13.77 -11.68 -16.09
N LEU A 211 14.90 -10.99 -16.18
CA LEU A 211 15.98 -11.10 -15.23
C LEU A 211 15.55 -10.65 -13.83
N LEU A 212 14.89 -9.49 -13.73
CA LEU A 212 14.39 -8.95 -12.45
C LEU A 212 13.42 -9.91 -11.77
N ILE A 213 12.48 -10.50 -12.52
CA ILE A 213 11.50 -11.45 -11.97
C ILE A 213 12.19 -12.75 -11.53
N ARG A 214 13.14 -13.27 -12.31
CA ARG A 214 13.91 -14.47 -11.91
C ARG A 214 14.69 -14.24 -10.62
N LEU A 215 15.34 -13.09 -10.47
CA LEU A 215 16.07 -12.73 -9.25
C LEU A 215 15.14 -12.60 -8.05
N ALA A 216 13.99 -11.96 -8.22
CA ALA A 216 13.00 -11.83 -7.17
C ALA A 216 12.42 -13.18 -6.73
N LEU A 217 12.13 -14.08 -7.67
CA LEU A 217 11.73 -15.47 -7.38
C LEU A 217 12.81 -16.25 -6.64
N ALA A 218 14.07 -16.11 -7.04
CA ALA A 218 15.19 -16.77 -6.38
C ALA A 218 15.37 -16.27 -4.94
N ALA A 219 15.24 -14.95 -4.71
CA ALA A 219 15.30 -14.36 -3.38
C ALA A 219 14.17 -14.86 -2.47
N GLN A 220 12.95 -14.97 -3.01
CA GLN A 220 11.80 -15.49 -2.26
C GLN A 220 11.97 -16.97 -1.89
N ARG A 221 12.50 -17.79 -2.78
CA ARG A 221 12.78 -19.22 -2.49
C ARG A 221 13.77 -19.37 -1.34
N ARG A 222 14.87 -18.60 -1.34
CA ARG A 222 15.88 -18.62 -0.26
C ARG A 222 15.31 -18.24 1.10
N ARG A 223 14.34 -17.31 1.16
CA ARG A 223 13.66 -16.93 2.41
C ARG A 223 12.75 -18.03 2.95
N ASN A 224 12.16 -18.83 2.06
CA ASN A 224 11.25 -19.91 2.42
C ASN A 224 11.95 -21.23 2.71
N GLU A 225 13.27 -21.34 2.48
CA GLU A 225 14.05 -22.51 2.88
C GLU A 225 14.17 -22.50 4.41
N PRO A 226 13.84 -23.63 5.09
CA PRO A 226 14.01 -23.74 6.53
C PRO A 226 15.49 -23.52 6.86
N GLN A 227 15.77 -22.56 7.75
CA GLN A 227 17.13 -22.40 8.26
C GLN A 227 17.55 -23.70 8.95
N PRO A 228 18.76 -24.23 8.66
CA PRO A 228 19.26 -25.39 9.39
C PRO A 228 19.30 -25.01 10.87
N GLU A 229 18.63 -25.81 11.71
CA GLU A 229 18.75 -25.68 13.15
C GLU A 229 20.24 -25.79 13.50
N ILE A 230 20.76 -24.71 14.05
CA ILE A 230 22.11 -24.69 14.61
C ILE A 230 22.05 -25.54 15.90
N ALA A 231 22.55 -26.75 15.79
CA ALA A 231 22.67 -27.70 16.92
C ALA A 231 23.78 -27.23 17.86
#